data_c25d556d4fc629cc4b00cf6041ed3f19
#
_entry.id   c25d556d4fc629cc4b00cf6041ed3f19
#
_cell.length_a   1.000
_cell.length_b   1.000
_cell.length_c   1.000
_cell.angle_alpha   90.00
_cell.angle_beta   90.00
_cell.angle_gamma   90.00
#
_symmetry.space_group_name_H-M   'P 1'
#
loop_
_entity.id
_entity.type
_entity.pdbx_description
1 polymer ?
#
loop_
_entity_poly.entity_id
_entity_poly.type
_entity_poly.pdbx_seq_one_letter_code
_entity_poly.pdbx_strand_id
1 'polypeptide(L)'
;MERILVSMNCRSGSWGAWSRAISLARRIDAKLCALLVLPPSVKGAGIEEHNAPCGTRERLELLIEIAKSEGARIDYFISQGNYEEEVIRFVEQNRITLVIADHPDDESSHSERDMAQIRKIQHRIACRVELVSPRKMQNLEQRREQQS
;
A
#
# COMPACT_ATOMS: atom_id res chain seq x y z
N MET A 1 17.04 5.80 11.91
CA MET A 1 15.63 5.49 12.20
C MET A 1 14.95 4.96 10.95
N GLU A 2 14.32 3.81 11.06
CA GLU A 2 13.59 3.22 9.95
C GLU A 2 12.35 4.04 9.61
N ARG A 3 12.15 4.24 8.31
CA ARG A 3 10.96 4.89 7.79
C ARG A 3 10.30 3.94 6.79
N ILE A 4 9.09 3.51 7.14
CA ILE A 4 8.36 2.51 6.36
C ILE A 4 7.26 3.21 5.58
N LEU A 5 7.15 2.89 4.29
CA LEU A 5 6.07 3.34 3.45
C LEU A 5 5.17 2.16 3.10
N VAL A 6 3.88 2.29 3.39
CA VAL A 6 2.88 1.41 2.80
C VAL A 6 2.15 2.20 1.72
N SER A 7 2.18 1.69 0.49
CA SER A 7 1.59 2.38 -0.66
C SER A 7 0.38 1.62 -1.17
N MET A 8 -0.67 2.34 -1.52
CA MET A 8 -1.93 1.77 -1.97
C MET A 8 -2.52 2.59 -3.10
N ASN A 9 -3.37 1.94 -3.90
CA ASN A 9 -4.19 2.62 -4.90
C ASN A 9 -5.65 2.25 -4.67
N CYS A 10 -6.56 2.80 -5.46
CA CYS A 10 -7.99 2.55 -5.28
C CYS A 10 -8.42 1.11 -5.60
N ARG A 11 -7.52 0.31 -6.19
CA ARG A 11 -7.79 -1.10 -6.50
C ARG A 11 -7.23 -2.06 -5.46
N SER A 12 -6.55 -1.56 -4.45
CA SER A 12 -5.98 -2.42 -3.41
C SER A 12 -7.10 -3.10 -2.63
N GLY A 13 -7.20 -4.41 -2.76
CA GLY A 13 -8.23 -5.20 -2.10
C GLY A 13 -7.72 -6.06 -0.96
N SER A 14 -6.41 -6.22 -0.86
CA SER A 14 -5.76 -6.96 0.20
C SER A 14 -5.18 -5.98 1.21
N TRP A 15 -5.32 -6.30 2.48
CA TRP A 15 -4.81 -5.47 3.56
C TRP A 15 -3.62 -6.10 4.27
N GLY A 16 -3.01 -7.10 3.59
CA GLY A 16 -1.82 -7.75 4.12
C GLY A 16 -0.65 -6.81 4.30
N ALA A 17 -0.41 -5.94 3.32
CA ALA A 17 0.66 -4.95 3.40
C ALA A 17 0.45 -4.00 4.58
N TRP A 18 -0.78 -3.55 4.79
CA TRP A 18 -1.13 -2.69 5.94
C TRP A 18 -0.84 -3.39 7.26
N SER A 19 -1.34 -4.62 7.42
CA SER A 19 -1.12 -5.39 8.65
C SER A 19 0.35 -5.63 8.91
N ARG A 20 1.10 -5.97 7.87
CA ARG A 20 2.55 -6.20 7.98
C ARG A 20 3.28 -4.92 8.39
N ALA A 21 2.92 -3.78 7.77
CA ALA A 21 3.55 -2.50 8.05
C ALA A 21 3.31 -2.06 9.49
N ILE A 22 2.08 -2.17 9.97
CA ILE A 22 1.73 -1.83 11.35
C ILE A 22 2.49 -2.71 12.34
N SER A 23 2.49 -4.01 12.09
CA SER A 23 3.17 -4.96 12.97
C SER A 23 4.67 -4.69 13.04
N LEU A 24 5.29 -4.46 11.90
CA LEU A 24 6.73 -4.19 11.83
C LEU A 24 7.07 -2.85 12.46
N ALA A 25 6.29 -1.81 12.19
CA ALA A 25 6.54 -0.48 12.74
C ALA A 25 6.50 -0.49 14.28
N ARG A 26 5.59 -1.26 14.86
CA ARG A 26 5.52 -1.41 16.32
C ARG A 26 6.73 -2.15 16.88
N ARG A 27 7.16 -3.19 16.19
CA ARG A 27 8.25 -4.04 16.64
C ARG A 27 9.58 -3.30 16.67
N ILE A 28 9.86 -2.48 15.67
CA ILE A 28 11.16 -1.79 15.55
C ILE A 28 11.07 -0.30 15.85
N ASP A 29 9.92 0.17 16.34
CA ASP A 29 9.66 1.57 16.67
C ASP A 29 9.98 2.49 15.48
N ALA A 30 9.49 2.13 14.30
CA ALA A 30 9.70 2.89 13.08
C ALA A 30 8.54 3.85 12.83
N LYS A 31 8.84 4.92 12.07
CA LYS A 31 7.81 5.81 11.60
C LYS A 31 7.14 5.19 10.37
N LEU A 32 5.82 5.17 10.35
CA LEU A 32 5.04 4.63 9.24
C LEU A 32 4.41 5.76 8.45
N CYS A 33 4.61 5.72 7.13
CA CYS A 33 3.95 6.61 6.19
C CYS A 33 2.97 5.80 5.35
N ALA A 34 1.73 6.24 5.26
CA ALA A 34 0.72 5.64 4.41
C ALA A 34 0.48 6.57 3.23
N LEU A 35 0.69 6.07 2.02
CA LEU A 35 0.48 6.84 0.79
C LEU A 35 -0.63 6.20 -0.03
N LEU A 36 -1.67 6.96 -0.31
CA LEU A 36 -2.73 6.56 -1.23
C LEU A 36 -2.56 7.35 -2.51
N VAL A 37 -2.36 6.65 -3.63
CA VAL A 37 -2.23 7.27 -4.95
C VAL A 37 -3.56 7.12 -5.68
N LEU A 38 -4.19 8.25 -5.97
CA LEU A 38 -5.42 8.30 -6.75
C LEU A 38 -5.10 8.36 -8.23
N PRO A 39 -6.00 7.86 -9.10
CA PRO A 39 -5.77 7.92 -10.53
C PRO A 39 -5.55 9.35 -11.01
N PRO A 40 -4.78 9.53 -12.10
CA PRO A 40 -4.57 10.87 -12.62
C PRO A 40 -5.89 11.48 -13.11
N SER A 41 -6.02 12.80 -12.90
CA SER A 41 -7.17 13.53 -13.41
C SER A 41 -7.07 13.63 -14.93
N VAL A 42 -8.05 13.07 -15.64
CA VAL A 42 -8.09 13.15 -17.10
C VAL A 42 -8.91 14.38 -17.48
N LYS A 43 -8.28 15.33 -18.19
CA LYS A 43 -8.98 16.49 -18.71
C LYS A 43 -10.08 16.03 -19.66
N GLY A 44 -11.31 16.45 -19.40
CA GLY A 44 -12.46 16.08 -20.21
C GLY A 44 -13.18 14.81 -19.77
N ALA A 45 -12.60 14.05 -18.86
CA ALA A 45 -13.38 13.03 -18.17
C ALA A 45 -14.37 13.76 -17.25
N GLY A 46 -15.61 13.40 -17.33
CA GLY A 46 -16.64 14.07 -16.56
C GLY A 46 -16.36 14.08 -15.07
N ILE A 47 -17.07 14.95 -14.39
CA ILE A 47 -17.01 15.09 -12.92
C ILE A 47 -17.11 13.74 -12.21
N GLU A 48 -17.70 12.75 -12.88
CA GLU A 48 -17.90 11.42 -12.34
C GLU A 48 -16.62 10.67 -11.94
N GLU A 49 -15.52 10.89 -12.66
CA GLU A 49 -14.25 10.23 -12.32
C GLU A 49 -13.58 10.82 -11.08
N HIS A 50 -13.76 12.12 -10.84
CA HIS A 50 -13.27 12.75 -9.62
C HIS A 50 -14.00 12.29 -8.38
N ASN A 51 -15.25 11.86 -8.54
CA ASN A 51 -16.10 11.42 -7.45
C ASN A 51 -16.29 9.91 -7.46
N ALA A 52 -15.51 9.18 -8.27
CA ALA A 52 -15.58 7.72 -8.27
C ALA A 52 -15.26 7.20 -6.87
N PRO A 53 -16.12 6.37 -6.29
CA PRO A 53 -15.89 5.89 -4.93
C PRO A 53 -14.60 5.07 -4.88
N CYS A 54 -13.74 5.44 -3.96
CA CYS A 54 -12.51 4.71 -3.69
C CYS A 54 -12.69 4.04 -2.32
N GLY A 55 -13.15 2.80 -2.33
CA GLY A 55 -13.35 2.05 -1.10
C GLY A 55 -12.08 1.89 -0.28
N THR A 56 -10.94 1.84 -0.97
CA THR A 56 -9.64 1.79 -0.31
C THR A 56 -9.40 3.02 0.56
N ARG A 57 -9.79 4.20 0.08
CA ARG A 57 -9.59 5.43 0.82
C ARG A 57 -10.35 5.43 2.14
N GLU A 58 -11.64 5.10 2.09
CA GLU A 58 -12.47 5.07 3.30
C GLU A 58 -11.95 4.07 4.32
N ARG A 59 -11.62 2.89 3.86
CA ARG A 59 -11.11 1.84 4.74
C ARG A 59 -9.75 2.19 5.32
N LEU A 60 -8.85 2.73 4.51
CA LEU A 60 -7.53 3.13 4.97
C LEU A 60 -7.63 4.22 6.03
N GLU A 61 -8.46 5.23 5.82
CA GLU A 61 -8.63 6.31 6.79
C GLU A 61 -9.16 5.79 8.13
N LEU A 62 -10.09 4.86 8.08
CA LEU A 62 -10.60 4.23 9.30
C LEU A 62 -9.51 3.43 10.03
N LEU A 63 -8.74 2.64 9.29
CA LEU A 63 -7.67 1.84 9.86
C LEU A 63 -6.56 2.71 10.46
N ILE A 64 -6.27 3.85 9.84
CA ILE A 64 -5.30 4.80 10.37
C ILE A 64 -5.77 5.37 11.71
N GLU A 65 -7.04 5.74 11.80
CA GLU A 65 -7.59 6.25 13.06
C GLU A 65 -7.53 5.21 14.17
N ILE A 66 -7.85 3.97 13.86
CA ILE A 66 -7.76 2.88 14.82
C ILE A 66 -6.33 2.69 15.31
N ALA A 67 -5.38 2.66 14.38
CA ALA A 67 -3.97 2.48 14.72
C ALA A 67 -3.43 3.64 15.57
N LYS A 68 -3.80 4.87 15.24
CA LYS A 68 -3.40 6.04 16.03
C LYS A 68 -3.97 5.99 17.43
N SER A 69 -5.20 5.53 17.59
CA SER A 69 -5.81 5.39 18.91
C SER A 69 -5.07 4.35 19.75
N GLU A 70 -4.39 3.42 19.13
CA GLU A 70 -3.57 2.40 19.80
C GLU A 70 -2.12 2.84 19.99
N GLY A 71 -1.79 4.08 19.65
CA GLY A 71 -0.47 4.66 19.89
C GLY A 71 0.49 4.60 18.70
N ALA A 72 0.03 4.18 17.53
CA ALA A 72 0.89 4.11 16.35
C ALA A 72 1.19 5.51 15.80
N ARG A 73 2.43 5.67 15.32
CA ARG A 73 2.86 6.92 14.67
C ARG A 73 2.73 6.76 13.18
N ILE A 74 1.69 7.35 12.61
CA ILE A 74 1.39 7.23 11.18
C ILE A 74 1.17 8.62 10.59
N ASP A 75 1.88 8.90 9.50
CA ASP A 75 1.60 10.05 8.65
C ASP A 75 0.85 9.57 7.40
N TYR A 76 -0.21 10.24 7.05
CA TYR A 76 -1.06 9.86 5.93
C TYR A 76 -0.97 10.91 4.82
N PHE A 77 -0.74 10.42 3.60
CA PHE A 77 -0.58 11.28 2.42
C PHE A 77 -1.46 10.75 1.29
N ILE A 78 -2.04 11.67 0.56
CA ILE A 78 -2.79 11.37 -0.66
C ILE A 78 -2.11 12.10 -1.80
N SER A 79 -1.82 11.38 -2.89
CA SER A 79 -1.34 12.03 -4.11
C SER A 79 -2.19 11.57 -5.29
N GLN A 80 -2.08 12.28 -6.39
CA GLN A 80 -2.85 11.99 -7.58
C GLN A 80 -1.88 11.91 -8.77
N GLY A 81 -1.99 10.83 -9.54
CA GLY A 81 -1.11 10.65 -10.68
C GLY A 81 -0.80 9.19 -10.95
N ASN A 82 0.29 8.96 -11.63
CA ASN A 82 0.78 7.63 -11.95
C ASN A 82 1.34 6.97 -10.69
N TYR A 83 0.88 5.75 -10.39
CA TYR A 83 1.20 5.08 -9.13
C TYR A 83 2.71 4.92 -8.92
N GLU A 84 3.42 4.35 -9.90
CA GLU A 84 4.85 4.11 -9.72
C GLU A 84 5.65 5.40 -9.60
N GLU A 85 5.30 6.43 -10.35
CA GLU A 85 6.00 7.71 -10.26
C GLU A 85 5.77 8.40 -8.93
N GLU A 86 4.56 8.35 -8.43
CA GLU A 86 4.24 8.98 -7.13
C GLU A 86 4.91 8.25 -5.97
N VAL A 87 4.97 6.92 -6.03
CA VAL A 87 5.68 6.14 -5.01
C VAL A 87 7.17 6.45 -5.03
N ILE A 88 7.78 6.46 -6.22
CA ILE A 88 9.21 6.74 -6.37
C ILE A 88 9.54 8.12 -5.82
N ARG A 89 8.75 9.12 -6.20
CA ARG A 89 8.92 10.48 -5.71
C ARG A 89 8.82 10.56 -4.20
N PHE A 90 7.83 9.91 -3.64
CA PHE A 90 7.62 9.91 -2.19
C PHE A 90 8.80 9.28 -1.45
N VAL A 91 9.30 8.15 -1.95
CA VAL A 91 10.45 7.47 -1.37
C VAL A 91 11.67 8.39 -1.33
N GLU A 92 11.93 9.05 -2.44
CA GLU A 92 13.09 9.96 -2.53
C GLU A 92 12.94 11.19 -1.63
N GLN A 93 11.77 11.80 -1.62
CA GLN A 93 11.54 13.03 -0.86
C GLN A 93 11.47 12.80 0.65
N ASN A 94 11.04 11.62 1.07
CA ASN A 94 10.81 11.34 2.49
C ASN A 94 11.83 10.37 3.09
N ARG A 95 12.87 10.02 2.35
CA ARG A 95 13.95 9.13 2.81
C ARG A 95 13.42 7.81 3.36
N ILE A 96 12.54 7.19 2.62
CA ILE A 96 11.95 5.90 3.00
C ILE A 96 13.04 4.82 2.94
N THR A 97 13.07 3.96 3.94
CA THR A 97 14.06 2.86 4.01
C THR A 97 13.44 1.51 3.67
N LEU A 98 12.12 1.38 3.73
CA LEU A 98 11.43 0.14 3.40
C LEU A 98 10.05 0.46 2.82
N VAL A 99 9.75 -0.10 1.65
CA VAL A 99 8.41 -0.01 1.05
C VAL A 99 7.72 -1.36 1.23
N ILE A 100 6.50 -1.34 1.75
CA ILE A 100 5.67 -2.54 1.86
C ILE A 100 4.43 -2.34 0.99
N ALA A 101 4.20 -3.27 0.08
CA ALA A 101 3.08 -3.21 -0.85
C ALA A 101 2.46 -4.59 -1.02
N ASP A 102 1.20 -4.63 -1.41
CA ASP A 102 0.53 -5.89 -1.71
C ASP A 102 1.05 -6.47 -3.01
N HIS A 103 1.32 -7.77 -3.00
CA HIS A 103 1.61 -8.50 -4.23
C HIS A 103 0.31 -8.58 -5.05
N PRO A 104 0.35 -8.25 -6.35
CA PRO A 104 -0.86 -8.34 -7.17
C PRO A 104 -1.44 -9.74 -7.16
N ASP A 105 -2.77 -9.82 -7.12
CA ASP A 105 -3.47 -11.10 -7.18
C ASP A 105 -3.36 -11.67 -8.61
N ASP A 106 -2.80 -12.87 -8.73
CA ASP A 106 -2.61 -13.54 -10.02
C ASP A 106 -3.92 -13.78 -10.78
N GLU A 107 -5.04 -13.81 -10.06
CA GLU A 107 -6.35 -14.00 -10.67
C GLU A 107 -6.96 -12.69 -11.18
N SER A 108 -6.35 -11.56 -10.84
CA SER A 108 -6.80 -10.25 -11.29
C SER A 108 -6.44 -10.05 -12.77
N SER A 109 -7.34 -9.44 -13.53
CA SER A 109 -7.07 -9.07 -14.91
C SER A 109 -5.99 -8.01 -15.06
N HIS A 110 -5.61 -7.37 -13.94
CA HIS A 110 -4.61 -6.31 -13.92
C HIS A 110 -3.28 -6.75 -13.31
N SER A 111 -3.10 -8.05 -13.00
CA SER A 111 -1.93 -8.51 -12.27
C SER A 111 -0.62 -8.25 -13.01
N GLU A 112 -0.57 -8.43 -14.34
CA GLU A 112 0.64 -8.17 -15.11
C GLU A 112 1.02 -6.70 -15.11
N ARG A 113 0.03 -5.82 -15.26
CA ARG A 113 0.25 -4.38 -15.21
C ARG A 113 0.75 -3.94 -13.84
N ASP A 114 0.13 -4.46 -12.79
CA ASP A 114 0.48 -4.11 -11.42
C ASP A 114 1.88 -4.62 -11.08
N MET A 115 2.25 -5.82 -11.51
CA MET A 115 3.62 -6.32 -11.33
C MET A 115 4.64 -5.50 -12.09
N ALA A 116 4.31 -5.04 -13.30
CA ALA A 116 5.21 -4.19 -14.06
C ALA A 116 5.47 -2.87 -13.33
N GLN A 117 4.45 -2.30 -12.71
CA GLN A 117 4.59 -1.08 -11.90
C GLN A 117 5.50 -1.31 -10.70
N ILE A 118 5.32 -2.42 -10.02
CA ILE A 118 6.15 -2.77 -8.86
C ILE A 118 7.60 -2.97 -9.26
N ARG A 119 7.86 -3.63 -10.39
CA ARG A 119 9.21 -3.81 -10.89
C ARG A 119 9.90 -2.49 -11.22
N LYS A 120 9.16 -1.53 -11.79
CA LYS A 120 9.69 -0.18 -12.02
C LYS A 120 10.08 0.49 -10.71
N ILE A 121 9.25 0.37 -9.70
CA ILE A 121 9.55 0.92 -8.38
C ILE A 121 10.83 0.28 -7.84
N GLN A 122 10.92 -1.04 -7.87
CA GLN A 122 12.10 -1.76 -7.37
C GLN A 122 13.39 -1.34 -8.07
N HIS A 123 13.33 -1.07 -9.37
CA HIS A 123 14.49 -0.65 -10.15
C HIS A 123 14.92 0.80 -9.89
N ARG A 124 13.96 1.64 -9.55
CA ARG A 124 14.19 3.09 -9.44
C ARG A 124 14.56 3.54 -8.04
N ILE A 125 14.22 2.78 -7.01
CA ILE A 125 14.50 3.18 -5.63
C ILE A 125 15.66 2.39 -5.06
N ALA A 126 16.35 3.00 -4.10
CA ALA A 126 17.51 2.37 -3.47
C ALA A 126 17.14 1.50 -2.27
N CYS A 127 15.96 1.70 -1.69
CA CYS A 127 15.54 0.97 -0.51
C CYS A 127 14.88 -0.36 -0.87
N ARG A 128 14.67 -1.19 0.16
CA ARG A 128 14.03 -2.50 -0.01
C ARG A 128 12.55 -2.36 -0.26
N VAL A 129 12.01 -3.30 -1.05
CA VAL A 129 10.57 -3.45 -1.27
C VAL A 129 10.16 -4.83 -0.79
N GLU A 130 9.23 -4.88 0.14
CA GLU A 130 8.65 -6.12 0.62
C GLU A 130 7.25 -6.26 0.05
N LEU A 131 6.97 -7.39 -0.60
CA LEU A 131 5.66 -7.68 -1.17
C LEU A 131 4.94 -8.70 -0.29
N VAL A 132 3.70 -8.40 0.05
CA VAL A 132 2.87 -9.28 0.87
C VAL A 132 1.85 -9.96 -0.04
N SER A 133 1.92 -11.28 -0.10
CA SER A 133 1.04 -12.07 -0.95
C SER A 133 -0.24 -12.43 -0.21
N PRO A 134 -1.43 -12.08 -0.75
CA PRO A 134 -2.69 -12.45 -0.13
C PRO A 134 -2.89 -13.97 -0.03
N ARG A 135 -2.39 -14.71 -1.02
CA ARG A 135 -2.55 -16.17 -1.07
C ARG A 135 -1.81 -16.89 0.05
N LYS A 136 -0.62 -16.41 0.41
CA LYS A 136 0.14 -17.00 1.51
C LYS A 136 -0.61 -16.89 2.84
N MET A 137 -1.26 -15.78 3.09
CA MET A 137 -2.02 -15.59 4.32
C MET A 137 -3.24 -16.48 4.35
N GLN A 138 -3.96 -16.63 3.23
CA GLN A 138 -5.10 -17.52 3.14
C GLN A 138 -4.72 -18.97 3.35
N ASN A 139 -3.60 -19.42 2.77
CA ASN A 139 -3.11 -20.77 2.93
C ASN A 139 -2.72 -21.08 4.38
N LEU A 140 -2.14 -20.11 5.07
CA LEU A 140 -1.80 -20.27 6.49
C LEU A 140 -3.05 -20.38 7.36
N GLU A 141 -4.08 -19.60 7.09
CA GLU A 141 -5.35 -19.71 7.81
C GLU A 141 -6.03 -21.04 7.56
N GLN A 142 -6.05 -21.53 6.32
CA GLN A 142 -6.62 -22.83 5.99
C GLN A 142 -5.88 -23.98 6.66
N ARG A 143 -4.55 -23.89 6.76
CA ARG A 143 -3.76 -24.90 7.47
C ARG A 143 -4.07 -24.92 8.95
N ARG A 144 -4.30 -23.78 9.57
CA ARG A 144 -4.69 -23.72 10.98
C ARG A 144 -6.04 -24.36 11.22
N GLU A 145 -7.00 -24.14 10.34
CA GLU A 145 -8.32 -24.74 10.45
C GLU A 145 -8.27 -26.25 10.29
N GLN A 146 -7.41 -26.76 9.41
CA GLN A 146 -7.25 -28.19 9.20
C GLN A 146 -6.53 -28.91 10.34
N GLN A 147 -5.78 -28.21 11.15
CA GLN A 147 -5.04 -28.78 12.27
C GLN A 147 -5.83 -28.76 13.58
N SER A 148 -6.93 -28.09 13.58
CA SER A 148 -7.83 -28.10 14.74
C SER A 148 -8.94 -29.13 14.55
#